data_33820fc77bdbb5c0ebd64dcca4cf4578
#
_entry.id   33820fc77bdbb5c0ebd64dcca4cf4578
#
_cell.length_a   1.000
_cell.length_b   1.000
_cell.length_c   1.000
_cell.angle_alpha   90.00
_cell.angle_beta   90.00
_cell.angle_gamma   90.00
#
_symmetry.space_group_name_H-M   'P 1'
#
loop_
_entity.id
_entity.type
_entity.pdbx_description
1 polymer ?
#
loop_
_entity_poly.entity_id
_entity_poly.type
_entity_poly.pdbx_seq_one_letter_code
_entity_poly.pdbx_strand_id
1 'polypeptide(L)'
;MKKILIVDDEANNRLLLEEILEDFKGKGVEIFLAKNGKQALGIIISERPELVFLDIMMPTISGYEVCDIVKRELKLLYIYIVLLTAKGQEEDKHKGFDVLCDRYITKPFYFNEVIEIAEKVLGIKVS
;
A
#
# COMPACT_ATOMS: atom_id res chain seq x y z
N MET A 1 2.99 -9.84 15.40
CA MET A 1 1.87 -8.96 15.07
C MET A 1 1.98 -8.54 13.61
N LYS A 2 0.91 -8.70 12.85
CA LYS A 2 0.90 -8.30 11.45
C LYS A 2 0.63 -6.81 11.31
N LYS A 3 1.17 -6.21 10.25
CA LYS A 3 1.15 -4.76 10.08
C LYS A 3 0.74 -4.39 8.66
N ILE A 4 -0.05 -3.32 8.56
CA ILE A 4 -0.46 -2.71 7.29
C ILE A 4 0.05 -1.29 7.27
N LEU A 5 0.59 -0.84 6.14
CA LEU A 5 0.96 0.56 5.93
C LEU A 5 0.07 1.13 4.83
N ILE A 6 -0.48 2.30 5.08
CA ILE A 6 -1.29 3.05 4.10
C ILE A 6 -0.54 4.32 3.77
N VAL A 7 -0.23 4.53 2.48
CA VAL A 7 0.53 5.67 2.00
C VAL A 7 -0.27 6.43 0.96
N ASP A 8 -0.65 7.66 1.26
CA ASP A 8 -1.35 8.54 0.33
C ASP A 8 -1.12 9.98 0.80
N ASP A 9 -0.88 10.90 -0.11
CA ASP A 9 -0.67 12.30 0.26
C ASP A 9 -1.97 13.02 0.60
N GLU A 10 -3.12 12.44 0.26
CA GLU A 10 -4.42 13.00 0.61
C GLU A 10 -4.96 12.37 1.90
N ALA A 11 -5.24 13.23 2.88
CA ALA A 11 -5.74 12.77 4.19
C ALA A 11 -7.05 11.99 4.06
N ASN A 12 -7.95 12.41 3.17
CA ASN A 12 -9.23 11.73 2.99
C ASN A 12 -9.07 10.29 2.52
N ASN A 13 -8.11 10.05 1.62
CA ASN A 13 -7.85 8.70 1.14
C ASN A 13 -7.25 7.83 2.24
N ARG A 14 -6.34 8.38 3.05
CA ARG A 14 -5.76 7.64 4.17
C ARG A 14 -6.85 7.24 5.16
N LEU A 15 -7.73 8.18 5.51
CA LEU A 15 -8.83 7.91 6.44
C LEU A 15 -9.80 6.87 5.91
N LEU A 16 -10.13 6.95 4.62
CA LEU A 16 -11.04 5.99 4.01
C LEU A 16 -10.48 4.57 4.06
N LEU A 17 -9.22 4.39 3.68
CA LEU A 17 -8.59 3.08 3.74
C LEU A 17 -8.48 2.58 5.17
N GLU A 18 -8.15 3.45 6.11
CA GLU A 18 -8.08 3.07 7.52
C GLU A 18 -9.45 2.61 8.02
N GLU A 19 -10.52 3.31 7.65
CA GLU A 19 -11.89 2.91 8.03
C GLU A 19 -12.26 1.55 7.43
N ILE A 20 -11.93 1.33 6.17
CA ILE A 20 -12.20 0.04 5.51
C ILE A 20 -11.51 -1.10 6.27
N LEU A 21 -10.30 -0.86 6.75
CA LEU A 21 -9.47 -1.88 7.38
C LEU A 21 -9.61 -1.93 8.91
N GLU A 22 -10.55 -1.16 9.47
CA GLU A 22 -10.70 -0.99 10.92
C GLU A 22 -10.86 -2.32 11.66
N ASP A 23 -11.62 -3.25 11.09
CA ASP A 23 -11.90 -4.53 11.75
C ASP A 23 -10.64 -5.39 11.94
N PHE A 24 -9.60 -5.15 11.17
CA PHE A 24 -8.33 -5.87 11.34
C PHE A 24 -7.65 -5.50 12.65
N LYS A 25 -7.86 -4.29 13.15
CA LYS A 25 -7.27 -3.88 14.43
C LYS A 25 -7.72 -4.79 15.57
N GLY A 26 -8.98 -5.21 15.54
CA GLY A 26 -9.52 -6.14 16.52
C GLY A 26 -8.95 -7.55 16.42
N LYS A 27 -8.24 -7.84 15.34
CA LYS A 27 -7.59 -9.13 15.12
C LYS A 27 -6.07 -9.06 15.34
N GLY A 28 -5.60 -8.03 16.01
CA GLY A 28 -4.19 -7.89 16.32
C GLY A 28 -3.33 -7.31 15.20
N VAL A 29 -3.94 -6.67 14.20
CA VAL A 29 -3.21 -6.02 13.12
C VAL A 29 -2.98 -4.56 13.47
N GLU A 30 -1.75 -4.10 13.31
CA GLU A 30 -1.39 -2.71 13.52
C GLU A 30 -1.39 -1.98 12.18
N ILE A 31 -2.00 -0.79 12.12
CA ILE A 31 -2.10 0.01 10.90
C ILE A 31 -1.29 1.28 11.04
N PHE A 32 -0.37 1.49 10.10
CA PHE A 32 0.46 2.69 10.04
C PHE A 32 0.03 3.56 8.87
N LEU A 33 0.18 4.87 9.02
CA LEU A 33 -0.16 5.84 7.98
C LEU A 33 1.07 6.66 7.61
N ALA A 34 1.24 6.91 6.32
CA ALA A 34 2.29 7.80 5.82
C ALA A 34 1.70 8.72 4.76
N LYS A 35 2.21 9.94 4.68
CA LYS A 35 1.71 10.95 3.74
C LYS A 35 2.62 11.19 2.55
N ASN A 36 3.79 10.57 2.52
CA ASN A 36 4.73 10.71 1.41
C ASN A 36 5.66 9.50 1.36
N GLY A 37 6.43 9.42 0.27
CA GLY A 37 7.32 8.29 0.03
C GLY A 37 8.45 8.18 1.04
N LYS A 38 8.97 9.29 1.54
CA LYS A 38 10.04 9.29 2.52
C LYS A 38 9.58 8.69 3.84
N GLN A 39 8.40 9.10 4.32
CA GLN A 39 7.81 8.52 5.52
C GLN A 39 7.53 7.04 5.32
N ALA A 40 7.01 6.69 4.15
CA ALA A 40 6.70 5.30 3.83
C ALA A 40 7.96 4.43 3.92
N LEU A 41 9.05 4.86 3.33
CA LEU A 41 10.30 4.08 3.36
C LEU A 41 10.82 3.93 4.79
N GLY A 42 10.73 4.98 5.61
CA GLY A 42 11.14 4.90 7.01
C GLY A 42 10.34 3.85 7.77
N ILE A 43 9.03 3.83 7.60
CA ILE A 43 8.15 2.87 8.26
C ILE A 43 8.41 1.45 7.73
N ILE A 44 8.58 1.29 6.42
CA ILE A 44 8.86 -0.02 5.82
C ILE A 44 10.15 -0.61 6.39
N ILE A 45 11.18 0.20 6.51
CA ILE A 45 12.47 -0.26 7.03
C ILE A 45 12.37 -0.61 8.51
N SER A 46 11.69 0.20 9.31
CA SER A 46 11.62 -0.01 10.76
C SER A 46 10.58 -1.05 11.17
N GLU A 47 9.43 -1.08 10.50
CA GLU A 47 8.30 -1.91 10.93
C GLU A 47 8.07 -3.16 10.09
N ARG A 48 8.59 -3.20 8.86
CA ARG A 48 8.47 -4.34 7.96
C ARG A 48 7.03 -4.84 7.80
N PRO A 49 6.08 -3.97 7.34
CA PRO A 49 4.69 -4.38 7.20
C PRO A 49 4.52 -5.49 6.16
N GLU A 50 3.58 -6.38 6.40
CA GLU A 50 3.26 -7.44 5.43
C GLU A 50 2.52 -6.90 4.22
N LEU A 51 1.76 -5.82 4.38
CA LEU A 51 0.90 -5.26 3.34
C LEU A 51 1.06 -3.75 3.29
N VAL A 52 1.26 -3.21 2.09
CA VAL A 52 1.37 -1.76 1.87
C VAL A 52 0.39 -1.35 0.78
N PHE A 53 -0.48 -0.38 1.09
CA PHE A 53 -1.28 0.33 0.10
C PHE A 53 -0.56 1.63 -0.22
N LEU A 54 -0.17 1.83 -1.46
CA LEU A 54 0.77 2.87 -1.83
C LEU A 54 0.29 3.67 -3.03
N ASP A 55 -0.02 4.95 -2.81
CA ASP A 55 -0.41 5.85 -3.88
C ASP A 55 0.76 6.04 -4.85
N ILE A 56 0.46 6.05 -6.15
CA ILE A 56 1.47 6.26 -7.18
C ILE A 56 1.86 7.73 -7.27
N MET A 57 0.85 8.62 -7.30
CA MET A 57 1.08 10.04 -7.53
C MET A 57 1.33 10.79 -6.23
N MET A 58 2.59 10.91 -5.86
CA MET A 58 3.00 11.66 -4.69
C MET A 58 4.13 12.60 -5.07
N PRO A 59 4.23 13.77 -4.41
CA PRO A 59 5.34 14.68 -4.66
C PRO A 59 6.68 14.05 -4.22
N THR A 60 7.75 14.45 -4.87
CA THR A 60 9.14 14.07 -4.60
C THR A 60 9.46 12.64 -5.00
N ILE A 61 8.87 11.65 -4.34
CA ILE A 61 9.09 10.23 -4.64
C ILE A 61 7.75 9.60 -4.96
N SER A 62 7.61 9.05 -6.16
CA SER A 62 6.38 8.38 -6.58
C SER A 62 6.23 7.01 -5.94
N GLY A 63 5.02 6.45 -6.00
CA GLY A 63 4.79 5.09 -5.55
C GLY A 63 5.61 4.06 -6.32
N TYR A 64 5.84 4.30 -7.61
CA TYR A 64 6.72 3.43 -8.40
C TYR A 64 8.14 3.40 -7.85
N GLU A 65 8.66 4.57 -7.50
CA GLU A 65 10.02 4.65 -6.95
C GLU A 65 10.13 3.97 -5.59
N VAL A 66 9.13 4.15 -4.73
CA VAL A 66 9.10 3.48 -3.42
C VAL A 66 9.11 1.96 -3.63
N CYS A 67 8.24 1.47 -4.53
CA CYS A 67 8.16 0.04 -4.81
C CYS A 67 9.48 -0.50 -5.33
N ASP A 68 10.12 0.23 -6.23
CA ASP A 68 11.41 -0.17 -6.79
C ASP A 68 12.50 -0.25 -5.70
N ILE A 69 12.54 0.75 -4.83
CA ILE A 69 13.51 0.75 -3.72
C ILE A 69 13.27 -0.46 -2.80
N VAL A 70 12.02 -0.70 -2.42
CA VAL A 70 11.68 -1.80 -1.51
C VAL A 70 12.01 -3.15 -2.12
N LYS A 71 11.61 -3.37 -3.36
CA LYS A 71 11.74 -4.68 -4.00
C LYS A 71 13.12 -4.93 -4.55
N ARG A 72 13.74 -3.95 -5.21
CA ARG A 72 15.03 -4.14 -5.88
C ARG A 72 16.23 -3.78 -5.03
N GLU A 73 16.20 -2.64 -4.37
CA GLU A 73 17.35 -2.20 -3.58
C GLU A 73 17.39 -2.85 -2.21
N LEU A 74 16.26 -2.85 -1.48
CA LEU A 74 16.18 -3.44 -0.16
C LEU A 74 15.90 -4.95 -0.20
N LYS A 75 15.46 -5.45 -1.35
CA LYS A 75 15.14 -6.86 -1.58
C LYS A 75 14.13 -7.43 -0.59
N LEU A 76 13.16 -6.62 -0.19
CA LEU A 76 12.09 -7.02 0.72
C LEU A 76 10.92 -7.58 -0.09
N LEU A 77 11.15 -8.72 -0.73
CA LEU A 77 10.20 -9.30 -1.69
C LEU A 77 8.94 -9.84 -1.03
N TYR A 78 8.99 -10.14 0.27
CA TYR A 78 7.84 -10.66 0.99
C TYR A 78 6.80 -9.60 1.33
N ILE A 79 7.16 -8.32 1.26
CA ILE A 79 6.20 -7.24 1.52
C ILE A 79 5.29 -7.12 0.31
N TYR A 80 3.98 -7.31 0.52
CA TYR A 80 3.00 -7.24 -0.55
C TYR A 80 2.60 -5.78 -0.77
N ILE A 81 2.88 -5.25 -1.96
CA ILE A 81 2.62 -3.84 -2.28
C ILE A 81 1.48 -3.74 -3.28
N VAL A 82 0.44 -3.00 -2.89
CA VAL A 82 -0.70 -2.66 -3.72
C VAL A 82 -0.55 -1.20 -4.14
N LEU A 83 -0.36 -0.96 -5.43
CA LEU A 83 -0.28 0.41 -5.94
C LEU A 83 -1.68 0.95 -6.21
N LEU A 84 -1.92 2.18 -5.75
CA LEU A 84 -3.21 2.85 -5.89
C LEU A 84 -3.13 3.82 -7.06
N THR A 85 -3.97 3.59 -8.09
CA THR A 85 -3.93 4.39 -9.31
C THR A 85 -5.20 5.22 -9.45
N ALA A 86 -5.10 6.43 -10.03
CA ALA A 86 -6.27 7.14 -10.46
C ALA A 86 -6.77 6.52 -11.77
N LYS A 87 -8.06 6.68 -12.03
CA LYS A 87 -8.65 6.19 -13.27
C LYS A 87 -7.88 6.77 -14.48
N GLY A 88 -7.45 5.90 -15.36
CA GLY A 88 -6.69 6.30 -16.55
C GLY A 88 -5.18 6.25 -16.38
N GLN A 89 -4.67 5.97 -15.18
CA GLN A 89 -3.23 5.90 -14.93
C GLN A 89 -2.64 4.52 -15.17
N GLU A 90 -3.46 3.50 -15.38
CA GLU A 90 -2.96 2.14 -15.61
C GLU A 90 -2.04 2.06 -16.82
N GLU A 91 -2.25 2.94 -17.81
CA GLU A 91 -1.39 3.00 -18.99
C GLU A 91 0.02 3.43 -18.65
N ASP A 92 0.18 4.22 -17.60
CA ASP A 92 1.48 4.78 -17.21
C ASP A 92 2.32 3.80 -16.40
N LYS A 93 1.74 2.75 -15.89
CA LYS A 93 2.44 1.79 -15.03
C LYS A 93 3.61 1.11 -15.71
N HIS A 94 3.63 1.07 -17.04
CA HIS A 94 4.73 0.47 -17.80
C HIS A 94 5.71 1.50 -18.35
N LYS A 95 5.43 2.79 -18.15
CA LYS A 95 6.29 3.86 -18.69
C LYS A 95 7.47 4.13 -17.76
N GLY A 96 8.64 3.76 -18.19
CA GLY A 96 9.87 4.07 -17.47
C GLY A 96 10.17 3.20 -16.26
N PHE A 97 9.22 2.36 -15.86
CA PHE A 97 9.42 1.48 -14.70
C PHE A 97 8.96 0.07 -15.01
N ASP A 98 9.88 -0.86 -14.84
CA ASP A 98 9.56 -2.28 -14.81
C ASP A 98 9.30 -2.62 -13.34
N VAL A 99 8.10 -2.30 -12.87
CA VAL A 99 7.79 -2.28 -11.46
C VAL A 99 7.42 -3.66 -10.93
N LEU A 100 8.05 -4.03 -9.83
CA LEU A 100 7.81 -5.30 -9.14
C LEU A 100 6.71 -5.16 -8.08
N CYS A 101 5.62 -4.46 -8.41
CA CYS A 101 4.48 -4.40 -7.48
C CYS A 101 3.68 -5.69 -7.55
N ASP A 102 2.94 -5.97 -6.48
CA ASP A 102 2.17 -7.20 -6.40
C ASP A 102 0.77 -7.04 -6.96
N ARG A 103 0.22 -5.83 -6.90
CA ARG A 103 -1.12 -5.57 -7.39
C ARG A 103 -1.36 -4.08 -7.63
N TYR A 104 -2.29 -3.77 -8.52
CA TYR A 104 -2.81 -2.41 -8.73
C TYR A 104 -4.30 -2.38 -8.38
N ILE A 105 -4.76 -1.32 -7.73
CA ILE A 105 -6.18 -1.06 -7.60
C ILE A 105 -6.45 0.39 -8.00
N THR A 106 -7.62 0.63 -8.57
CA THR A 106 -8.01 1.94 -9.11
C THR A 106 -8.85 2.69 -8.09
N LYS A 107 -8.60 4.00 -7.94
CA LYS A 107 -9.48 4.87 -7.18
C LYS A 107 -10.73 5.19 -8.02
N PRO A 108 -11.91 5.28 -7.42
CA PRO A 108 -12.20 5.15 -5.99
C PRO A 108 -12.12 3.69 -5.51
N PHE A 109 -11.84 3.51 -4.23
CA PHE A 109 -11.66 2.18 -3.66
C PHE A 109 -12.99 1.48 -3.45
N TYR A 110 -13.04 0.19 -3.76
CA TYR A 110 -14.18 -0.65 -3.44
C TYR A 110 -13.89 -1.39 -2.14
N PHE A 111 -14.80 -1.27 -1.20
CA PHE A 111 -14.68 -1.86 0.13
C PHE A 111 -14.30 -3.34 0.07
N ASN A 112 -15.05 -4.13 -0.70
CA ASN A 112 -14.84 -5.57 -0.77
C ASN A 112 -13.47 -5.93 -1.36
N GLU A 113 -13.01 -5.19 -2.35
CA GLU A 113 -11.71 -5.45 -2.96
C GLU A 113 -10.57 -5.25 -1.96
N VAL A 114 -10.61 -4.16 -1.21
CA VAL A 114 -9.58 -3.86 -0.21
C VAL A 114 -9.58 -4.92 0.89
N ILE A 115 -10.75 -5.27 1.40
CA ILE A 115 -10.88 -6.30 2.44
C ILE A 115 -10.36 -7.65 1.96
N GLU A 116 -10.73 -8.07 0.75
CA GLU A 116 -10.29 -9.36 0.21
C GLU A 116 -8.77 -9.44 0.08
N ILE A 117 -8.14 -8.36 -0.40
CA ILE A 117 -6.70 -8.31 -0.50
C ILE A 117 -6.05 -8.48 0.88
N ALA A 118 -6.53 -7.72 1.86
CA ALA A 118 -5.98 -7.76 3.20
C ALA A 118 -6.18 -9.13 3.86
N GLU A 119 -7.36 -9.70 3.72
CA GLU A 119 -7.63 -11.05 4.26
C GLU A 119 -6.68 -12.08 3.67
N LYS A 120 -6.48 -12.03 2.36
CA LYS A 120 -5.65 -12.99 1.66
C LYS A 120 -4.17 -12.84 2.03
N VAL A 121 -3.68 -11.60 2.04
CA VAL A 121 -2.26 -11.34 2.33
C VAL A 121 -1.92 -11.64 3.78
N LEU A 122 -2.80 -11.26 4.70
CA LEU A 122 -2.54 -11.42 6.14
C LEU A 122 -2.95 -12.78 6.67
N GLY A 123 -3.76 -13.53 5.92
CA GLY A 123 -4.28 -14.79 6.40
C GLY A 123 -5.25 -14.65 7.57
N ILE A 124 -5.94 -13.51 7.64
CA ILE A 124 -6.88 -13.17 8.71
C ILE A 124 -8.22 -12.83 8.08
N LYS A 125 -9.29 -13.40 8.59
CA LYS A 125 -10.63 -13.15 8.08
C LYS A 125 -11.40 -12.22 8.99
N VAL A 126 -12.02 -11.19 8.42
CA VAL A 126 -12.86 -10.23 9.14
C VAL A 126 -14.29 -10.18 8.62
N SER A 127 -14.52 -10.71 7.42
CA SER A 127 -15.87 -10.76 6.82
C SER A 127 -16.51 -12.13 6.95
#